data_b4c23cf3217ba9770d5dfe83fcc65264
#
_entry.id   b4c23cf3217ba9770d5dfe83fcc65264
#
_cell.length_a   1.000
_cell.length_b   1.000
_cell.length_c   1.000
_cell.angle_alpha   90.00
_cell.angle_beta   90.00
_cell.angle_gamma   90.00
#
_symmetry.space_group_name_H-M   'P 1'
#
loop_
_entity.id
_entity.type
_entity.pdbx_description
1 polymer ?
#
loop_
_entity_poly.entity_id
_entity_poly.type
_entity_poly.pdbx_seq_one_letter_code
_entity_poly.pdbx_strand_id
1 'polypeptide(L)'
;MEMKIFKDKHTLLKEILKTKGTSFVPTMGGLHKGHLSLVKQSKKSKFRTLVSIFVNPKQFNKKSDFKSYPRNIKKDIKLLKKLKIDYLYIPTLKDIYGFKPKNKVFLDKSSKKLCGKFRKGHFEGVLNVVNRFIEIIKPRYIFLGKKDYQQLYLIKKHIEKRKIKSKIIECKTIRESNGVACSSRNLNLSKSQMKIASNIFHYLKNLKKKIKKNYSLFKINKIKKELIKLG
;
A
#
# COMPACT_ATOMS: atom_id res chain seq x y z
N MET A 1 -13.10 -0.04 23.63
CA MET A 1 -13.48 1.22 22.91
C MET A 1 -13.99 0.85 21.53
N GLU A 2 -15.12 1.39 21.10
CA GLU A 2 -15.68 1.14 19.77
C GLU A 2 -14.92 1.93 18.69
N MET A 3 -14.80 1.35 17.48
CA MET A 3 -14.16 2.00 16.32
C MET A 3 -14.99 3.20 15.87
N LYS A 4 -14.41 4.39 15.87
CA LYS A 4 -15.04 5.62 15.32
C LYS A 4 -14.79 5.73 13.82
N ILE A 5 -15.83 6.06 13.05
CA ILE A 5 -15.77 6.19 11.58
C ILE A 5 -15.97 7.65 11.20
N PHE A 6 -15.04 8.19 10.41
CA PHE A 6 -15.05 9.57 9.92
C PHE A 6 -15.18 9.57 8.40
N LYS A 7 -16.10 10.39 7.87
CA LYS A 7 -16.32 10.57 6.43
C LYS A 7 -15.85 11.94 5.92
N ASP A 8 -15.51 12.85 6.83
CA ASP A 8 -14.96 14.16 6.53
C ASP A 8 -13.70 14.44 7.36
N LYS A 9 -12.85 15.37 6.86
CA LYS A 9 -11.59 15.67 7.53
C LYS A 9 -11.76 16.50 8.81
N HIS A 10 -12.80 17.32 8.94
CA HIS A 10 -12.94 18.22 10.08
C HIS A 10 -13.29 17.45 11.34
N THR A 11 -14.24 16.50 11.27
CA THR A 11 -14.60 15.64 12.39
C THR A 11 -13.43 14.71 12.76
N LEU A 12 -12.69 14.18 11.78
CA LEU A 12 -11.48 13.42 12.04
C LEU A 12 -10.45 14.27 12.81
N LEU A 13 -10.16 15.50 12.34
CA LEU A 13 -9.16 16.37 12.96
C LEU A 13 -9.52 16.71 14.40
N LYS A 14 -10.78 17.07 14.68
CA LYS A 14 -11.25 17.31 16.05
C LYS A 14 -10.98 16.14 16.99
N GLU A 15 -11.07 14.92 16.49
CA GLU A 15 -10.84 13.71 17.30
C GLU A 15 -9.36 13.38 17.49
N ILE A 16 -8.56 13.42 16.42
CA ILE A 16 -7.14 13.05 16.52
C ILE A 16 -6.31 14.08 17.31
N LEU A 17 -6.74 15.36 17.35
CA LEU A 17 -6.10 16.40 18.18
C LEU A 17 -6.18 16.09 19.68
N LYS A 18 -7.17 15.32 20.12
CA LYS A 18 -7.30 14.85 21.51
C LYS A 18 -6.33 13.73 21.88
N THR A 19 -5.53 13.24 20.91
CA THR A 19 -4.64 12.11 21.11
C THR A 19 -3.18 12.50 21.11
N LYS A 20 -2.32 11.67 21.74
CA LYS A 20 -0.86 11.84 21.72
C LYS A 20 -0.23 11.58 20.34
N GLY A 21 -1.04 11.19 19.33
CA GLY A 21 -0.64 10.92 17.96
C GLY A 21 -1.30 9.66 17.38
N THR A 22 -1.07 9.44 16.11
CA THR A 22 -1.68 8.33 15.36
C THR A 22 -0.65 7.44 14.69
N SER A 23 -0.99 6.16 14.57
CA SER A 23 -0.36 5.12 13.73
C SER A 23 -1.24 4.89 12.52
N PHE A 24 -0.79 5.30 11.36
CA PHE A 24 -1.58 5.36 10.14
C PHE A 24 -1.33 4.18 9.19
N VAL A 25 -2.40 3.58 8.71
CA VAL A 25 -2.39 2.51 7.70
C VAL A 25 -3.20 2.98 6.48
N PRO A 26 -2.57 3.52 5.44
CA PRO A 26 -3.27 3.89 4.21
C PRO A 26 -3.69 2.66 3.42
N THR A 27 -4.98 2.59 3.02
CA THR A 27 -5.50 1.54 2.14
C THR A 27 -6.47 2.10 1.10
N MET A 28 -6.71 1.31 0.06
CA MET A 28 -7.75 1.59 -0.92
C MET A 28 -9.02 0.74 -0.72
N GLY A 29 -9.14 0.03 0.42
CA GLY A 29 -10.19 -0.96 0.62
C GLY A 29 -9.88 -2.30 -0.06
N GLY A 30 -10.89 -3.20 -0.13
CA GLY A 30 -10.67 -4.57 -0.56
C GLY A 30 -9.70 -5.29 0.37
N LEU A 31 -9.92 -5.16 1.69
CA LEU A 31 -8.99 -5.60 2.70
C LEU A 31 -8.77 -7.11 2.68
N HIS A 32 -7.51 -7.52 2.77
CA HIS A 32 -7.07 -8.91 2.80
C HIS A 32 -6.02 -9.12 3.90
N LYS A 33 -5.57 -10.36 4.13
CA LYS A 33 -4.60 -10.74 5.17
C LYS A 33 -3.37 -9.83 5.22
N GLY A 34 -2.88 -9.37 4.06
CA GLY A 34 -1.77 -8.41 3.97
C GLY A 34 -2.09 -7.08 4.66
N HIS A 35 -3.23 -6.46 4.36
CA HIS A 35 -3.66 -5.22 5.02
C HIS A 35 -3.91 -5.44 6.52
N LEU A 36 -4.56 -6.55 6.88
CA LEU A 36 -4.84 -6.85 8.29
C LEU A 36 -3.54 -7.04 9.10
N SER A 37 -2.46 -7.52 8.48
CA SER A 37 -1.14 -7.61 9.14
C SER A 37 -0.55 -6.23 9.44
N LEU A 38 -0.72 -5.24 8.54
CA LEU A 38 -0.30 -3.86 8.79
C LEU A 38 -1.06 -3.27 9.99
N VAL A 39 -2.39 -3.48 10.01
CA VAL A 39 -3.24 -3.04 11.11
C VAL A 39 -2.84 -3.69 12.44
N LYS A 40 -2.58 -5.00 12.44
CA LYS A 40 -2.09 -5.69 13.65
C LYS A 40 -0.76 -5.13 14.14
N GLN A 41 0.15 -4.76 13.23
CA GLN A 41 1.42 -4.12 13.59
C GLN A 41 1.21 -2.69 14.13
N SER A 42 0.32 -1.90 13.51
CA SER A 42 0.04 -0.55 13.99
C SER A 42 -0.54 -0.52 15.39
N LYS A 43 -1.36 -1.52 15.76
CA LYS A 43 -1.92 -1.68 17.11
C LYS A 43 -0.88 -1.99 18.20
N LYS A 44 0.29 -2.48 17.83
CA LYS A 44 1.40 -2.70 18.80
C LYS A 44 2.09 -1.40 19.21
N SER A 45 1.79 -0.30 18.56
CA SER A 45 2.34 1.00 18.92
C SER A 45 1.52 1.64 20.06
N LYS A 46 2.11 2.60 20.75
CA LYS A 46 1.44 3.39 21.79
C LYS A 46 0.46 4.45 21.25
N PHE A 47 0.35 4.60 19.93
CA PHE A 47 -0.49 5.59 19.30
C PHE A 47 -1.80 4.98 18.78
N ARG A 48 -2.85 5.79 18.65
CA ARG A 48 -4.13 5.36 18.13
C ARG A 48 -4.01 4.88 16.68
N THR A 49 -4.55 3.70 16.40
CA THR A 49 -4.53 3.13 15.05
C THR A 49 -5.61 3.78 14.18
N LEU A 50 -5.17 4.47 13.13
CA LEU A 50 -6.03 5.07 12.12
C LEU A 50 -5.83 4.34 10.78
N VAL A 51 -6.90 3.81 10.22
CA VAL A 51 -6.91 3.20 8.87
C VAL A 51 -7.68 4.10 7.93
N SER A 52 -7.18 4.36 6.73
CA SER A 52 -8.00 4.98 5.67
C SER A 52 -8.46 3.97 4.64
N ILE A 53 -9.65 4.21 4.07
CA ILE A 53 -10.14 3.54 2.87
C ILE A 53 -10.47 4.61 1.84
N PHE A 54 -9.59 4.75 0.83
CA PHE A 54 -9.77 5.73 -0.25
C PHE A 54 -9.23 5.19 -1.57
N VAL A 55 -10.11 4.88 -2.51
CA VAL A 55 -9.71 4.47 -3.86
C VAL A 55 -9.33 5.71 -4.65
N ASN A 56 -8.03 5.99 -4.69
CA ASN A 56 -7.49 7.19 -5.31
C ASN A 56 -7.51 7.10 -6.85
N PRO A 57 -8.33 7.87 -7.57
CA PRO A 57 -8.40 7.79 -9.04
C PRO A 57 -7.10 8.20 -9.73
N LYS A 58 -6.33 9.13 -9.12
CA LYS A 58 -5.10 9.70 -9.72
C LYS A 58 -3.92 8.74 -9.81
N GLN A 59 -3.98 7.55 -9.17
CA GLN A 59 -2.92 6.54 -9.25
C GLN A 59 -3.22 5.40 -10.24
N PHE A 60 -4.36 5.43 -10.92
CA PHE A 60 -4.73 4.44 -11.93
C PHE A 60 -4.39 4.93 -13.33
N ASN A 61 -3.62 4.13 -14.08
CA ASN A 61 -3.28 4.43 -15.47
C ASN A 61 -4.40 4.06 -16.46
N LYS A 62 -5.18 3.02 -16.11
CA LYS A 62 -6.28 2.52 -16.93
C LYS A 62 -7.60 2.76 -16.21
N LYS A 63 -8.58 3.35 -16.90
CA LYS A 63 -9.95 3.53 -16.36
C LYS A 63 -10.62 2.20 -16.02
N SER A 64 -10.30 1.12 -16.77
CA SER A 64 -10.78 -0.23 -16.49
C SER A 64 -10.31 -0.76 -15.15
N ASP A 65 -9.00 -0.63 -14.81
CA ASP A 65 -8.45 -1.04 -13.50
C ASP A 65 -9.08 -0.25 -12.34
N PHE A 66 -9.39 1.03 -12.54
CA PHE A 66 -10.11 1.83 -11.56
C PHE A 66 -11.55 1.36 -11.36
N LYS A 67 -12.26 1.05 -12.46
CA LYS A 67 -13.65 0.57 -12.42
C LYS A 67 -13.75 -0.81 -11.77
N SER A 68 -12.86 -1.74 -12.13
CA SER A 68 -12.84 -3.12 -11.63
C SER A 68 -12.15 -3.29 -10.27
N TYR A 69 -11.62 -2.20 -9.68
CA TYR A 69 -10.96 -2.30 -8.39
C TYR A 69 -11.94 -2.75 -7.30
N PRO A 70 -11.65 -3.82 -6.54
CA PRO A 70 -12.57 -4.38 -5.56
C PRO A 70 -12.96 -3.37 -4.46
N ARG A 71 -14.26 -3.13 -4.30
CA ARG A 71 -14.84 -2.24 -3.31
C ARG A 71 -15.93 -2.96 -2.54
N ASN A 72 -15.67 -3.25 -1.26
CA ASN A 72 -16.67 -3.79 -0.36
C ASN A 72 -16.52 -3.16 1.02
N ILE A 73 -16.99 -1.93 1.13
CA ILE A 73 -16.84 -1.13 2.35
C ILE A 73 -17.47 -1.80 3.58
N LYS A 74 -18.64 -2.47 3.42
CA LYS A 74 -19.32 -3.17 4.53
C LYS A 74 -18.44 -4.31 5.07
N LYS A 75 -17.83 -5.11 4.19
CA LYS A 75 -16.89 -6.18 4.56
C LYS A 75 -15.64 -5.62 5.22
N ASP A 76 -15.08 -4.55 4.67
CA ASP A 76 -13.88 -3.90 5.19
C ASP A 76 -14.12 -3.35 6.61
N ILE A 77 -15.25 -2.66 6.84
CA ILE A 77 -15.67 -2.18 8.17
C ILE A 77 -15.78 -3.35 9.15
N LYS A 78 -16.44 -4.45 8.76
CA LYS A 78 -16.57 -5.65 9.62
C LYS A 78 -15.24 -6.23 10.04
N LEU A 79 -14.27 -6.29 9.08
CA LEU A 79 -12.90 -6.76 9.36
C LEU A 79 -12.15 -5.84 10.33
N LEU A 80 -12.27 -4.53 10.14
CA LEU A 80 -11.60 -3.53 10.99
C LEU A 80 -12.22 -3.47 12.40
N LYS A 81 -13.56 -3.58 12.53
CA LYS A 81 -14.22 -3.71 13.82
C LYS A 81 -13.73 -4.92 14.60
N LYS A 82 -13.60 -6.11 13.96
CA LYS A 82 -13.02 -7.31 14.58
C LYS A 82 -11.59 -7.09 15.09
N LEU A 83 -10.81 -6.26 14.43
CA LEU A 83 -9.46 -5.90 14.87
C LEU A 83 -9.45 -4.82 15.96
N LYS A 84 -10.62 -4.27 16.33
CA LYS A 84 -10.75 -3.23 17.37
C LYS A 84 -9.77 -2.08 17.13
N ILE A 85 -9.75 -1.51 15.89
CA ILE A 85 -8.98 -0.29 15.60
C ILE A 85 -9.68 0.93 16.21
N ASP A 86 -8.94 2.02 16.42
CA ASP A 86 -9.51 3.23 17.02
C ASP A 86 -10.29 4.05 15.99
N TYR A 87 -9.72 4.28 14.82
CA TYR A 87 -10.26 5.21 13.82
C TYR A 87 -10.25 4.64 12.41
N LEU A 88 -11.38 4.78 11.71
CA LEU A 88 -11.50 4.55 10.28
C LEU A 88 -11.84 5.85 9.58
N TYR A 89 -11.05 6.25 8.59
CA TYR A 89 -11.27 7.41 7.76
C TYR A 89 -11.63 7.02 6.33
N ILE A 90 -12.79 7.48 5.86
CA ILE A 90 -13.31 7.23 4.52
C ILE A 90 -13.53 8.60 3.85
N PRO A 91 -12.45 9.26 3.38
CA PRO A 91 -12.53 10.60 2.85
C PRO A 91 -13.25 10.68 1.51
N THR A 92 -13.80 11.86 1.22
CA THR A 92 -14.22 12.25 -0.12
C THR A 92 -13.04 12.74 -0.98
N LEU A 93 -13.25 12.87 -2.28
CA LEU A 93 -12.26 13.52 -3.17
C LEU A 93 -11.97 14.97 -2.74
N LYS A 94 -13.00 15.69 -2.27
CA LYS A 94 -12.88 17.08 -1.79
C LYS A 94 -12.01 17.15 -0.54
N ASP A 95 -12.14 16.21 0.39
CA ASP A 95 -11.27 16.16 1.58
C ASP A 95 -9.80 16.02 1.22
N ILE A 96 -9.49 15.17 0.25
CA ILE A 96 -8.10 14.88 -0.14
C ILE A 96 -7.56 15.92 -1.10
N TYR A 97 -8.33 16.36 -2.08
CA TYR A 97 -7.83 17.23 -3.17
C TYR A 97 -8.37 18.66 -3.12
N GLY A 98 -9.29 18.99 -2.22
CA GLY A 98 -9.88 20.33 -2.08
C GLY A 98 -8.98 21.36 -1.38
N PHE A 99 -7.69 21.06 -1.14
CA PHE A 99 -6.73 22.00 -0.58
C PHE A 99 -5.37 21.91 -1.26
N LYS A 100 -4.60 23.01 -1.22
CA LYS A 100 -3.21 23.03 -1.71
C LYS A 100 -2.29 22.50 -0.61
N PRO A 101 -1.53 21.42 -0.87
CA PRO A 101 -0.60 20.89 0.13
C PRO A 101 0.57 21.85 0.37
N LYS A 102 1.03 21.95 1.61
CA LYS A 102 2.21 22.76 2.00
C LYS A 102 3.47 22.18 1.34
N ASN A 103 3.65 20.88 1.42
CA ASN A 103 4.78 20.19 0.81
C ASN A 103 4.48 19.83 -0.64
N LYS A 104 5.29 20.30 -1.58
CA LYS A 104 5.28 19.78 -2.96
C LYS A 104 5.80 18.34 -2.96
N VAL A 105 5.18 17.48 -3.73
CA VAL A 105 5.64 16.09 -3.90
C VAL A 105 7.07 16.08 -4.45
N PHE A 106 7.95 15.30 -3.81
CA PHE A 106 9.26 14.98 -4.35
C PHE A 106 9.19 13.63 -5.04
N LEU A 107 9.38 13.63 -6.35
CA LEU A 107 9.35 12.43 -7.19
C LEU A 107 10.79 12.10 -7.61
N ASP A 108 11.39 11.10 -6.95
CA ASP A 108 12.73 10.62 -7.27
C ASP A 108 12.82 10.08 -8.72
N LYS A 109 14.00 10.22 -9.37
CA LYS A 109 14.24 9.74 -10.75
C LYS A 109 13.96 8.25 -10.94
N SER A 110 14.09 7.44 -9.89
CA SER A 110 13.76 6.00 -9.93
C SER A 110 12.27 5.72 -10.16
N SER A 111 11.38 6.71 -9.96
CA SER A 111 9.94 6.61 -10.25
C SER A 111 9.63 6.32 -11.71
N LYS A 112 10.56 6.62 -12.63
CA LYS A 112 10.44 6.34 -14.08
C LYS A 112 11.02 4.98 -14.47
N LYS A 113 11.63 4.25 -13.53
CA LYS A 113 12.24 2.92 -13.74
C LYS A 113 11.30 1.81 -13.27
N LEU A 114 11.63 0.55 -13.56
CA LEU A 114 10.87 -0.64 -13.13
C LEU A 114 9.37 -0.50 -13.40
N CYS A 115 8.52 -0.66 -12.38
CA CYS A 115 7.07 -0.52 -12.51
C CYS A 115 6.65 0.85 -13.09
N GLY A 116 7.39 1.92 -12.76
CA GLY A 116 7.08 3.26 -13.26
C GLY A 116 7.28 3.43 -14.76
N LYS A 117 8.17 2.64 -15.39
CA LYS A 117 8.34 2.61 -16.85
C LYS A 117 7.03 2.22 -17.56
N PHE A 118 6.26 1.31 -16.96
CA PHE A 118 5.03 0.75 -17.52
C PHE A 118 3.75 1.38 -16.97
N ARG A 119 3.87 2.19 -15.91
CA ARG A 119 2.75 2.82 -15.20
C ARG A 119 2.96 4.34 -15.11
N LYS A 120 2.93 5.01 -16.24
CA LYS A 120 3.15 6.47 -16.34
C LYS A 120 2.20 7.24 -15.41
N GLY A 121 2.72 8.15 -14.56
CA GLY A 121 1.95 8.95 -13.60
C GLY A 121 1.52 8.22 -12.31
N HIS A 122 1.65 6.89 -12.24
CA HIS A 122 1.21 6.10 -11.09
C HIS A 122 1.83 6.54 -9.77
N PHE A 123 3.16 6.63 -9.71
CA PHE A 123 3.85 6.99 -8.48
C PHE A 123 3.66 8.45 -8.09
N GLU A 124 3.45 9.34 -9.06
CA GLU A 124 3.05 10.71 -8.80
C GLU A 124 1.69 10.76 -8.09
N GLY A 125 0.70 10.00 -8.60
CA GLY A 125 -0.60 9.86 -7.97
C GLY A 125 -0.53 9.28 -6.56
N VAL A 126 0.32 8.27 -6.34
CA VAL A 126 0.53 7.65 -5.02
C VAL A 126 1.17 8.64 -4.05
N LEU A 127 2.25 9.29 -4.44
CA LEU A 127 2.93 10.25 -3.58
C LEU A 127 2.04 11.46 -3.25
N ASN A 128 1.23 11.89 -4.21
CA ASN A 128 0.30 13.01 -4.03
C ASN A 128 -0.75 12.68 -2.96
N VAL A 129 -1.39 11.52 -3.03
CA VAL A 129 -2.40 11.13 -2.03
C VAL A 129 -1.77 10.87 -0.66
N VAL A 130 -0.60 10.22 -0.59
CA VAL A 130 0.09 9.96 0.68
C VAL A 130 0.54 11.26 1.32
N ASN A 131 1.11 12.21 0.56
CA ASN A 131 1.49 13.52 1.08
C ASN A 131 0.29 14.25 1.69
N ARG A 132 -0.88 14.23 1.03
CA ARG A 132 -2.11 14.85 1.55
C ARG A 132 -2.62 14.18 2.81
N PHE A 133 -2.59 12.85 2.90
CA PHE A 133 -2.88 12.15 4.14
C PHE A 133 -1.93 12.54 5.27
N ILE A 134 -0.64 12.65 4.97
CA ILE A 134 0.36 13.07 5.97
C ILE A 134 0.05 14.48 6.48
N GLU A 135 -0.32 15.40 5.61
CA GLU A 135 -0.66 16.79 6.01
C GLU A 135 -1.95 16.88 6.81
N ILE A 136 -2.95 16.07 6.47
CA ILE A 136 -4.21 16.01 7.22
C ILE A 136 -4.00 15.38 8.59
N ILE A 137 -3.39 14.18 8.63
CA ILE A 137 -3.36 13.33 9.83
C ILE A 137 -2.16 13.62 10.72
N LYS A 138 -1.04 14.06 10.14
CA LYS A 138 0.27 14.25 10.82
C LYS A 138 0.66 13.03 11.66
N PRO A 139 0.65 11.81 11.09
CA PRO A 139 0.85 10.59 11.87
C PRO A 139 2.27 10.50 12.42
N ARG A 140 2.43 9.88 13.58
CA ARG A 140 3.76 9.53 14.12
C ARG A 140 4.39 8.39 13.34
N TYR A 141 3.58 7.36 13.02
CA TYR A 141 4.00 6.21 12.23
C TYR A 141 3.09 5.99 11.02
N ILE A 142 3.68 5.56 9.90
CA ILE A 142 2.96 5.14 8.70
C ILE A 142 3.39 3.70 8.40
N PHE A 143 2.44 2.76 8.40
CA PHE A 143 2.71 1.34 8.18
C PHE A 143 2.52 1.00 6.71
N LEU A 144 3.59 0.55 6.05
CA LEU A 144 3.60 0.21 4.63
C LEU A 144 4.18 -1.18 4.40
N GLY A 145 3.58 -1.93 3.48
CA GLY A 145 4.03 -3.27 3.12
C GLY A 145 5.21 -3.27 2.14
N LYS A 146 6.21 -4.15 2.38
CA LYS A 146 7.34 -4.38 1.46
C LYS A 146 6.91 -5.02 0.12
N LYS A 147 5.66 -5.44 -0.02
CA LYS A 147 5.12 -5.97 -1.26
C LYS A 147 5.27 -4.97 -2.41
N ASP A 148 4.88 -3.74 -2.19
CA ASP A 148 4.96 -2.65 -3.17
C ASP A 148 6.25 -1.85 -2.94
N TYR A 149 7.41 -2.53 -3.09
CA TYR A 149 8.71 -2.03 -2.62
C TYR A 149 9.13 -0.71 -3.28
N GLN A 150 8.92 -0.56 -4.58
CA GLN A 150 9.25 0.70 -5.27
C GLN A 150 8.39 1.87 -4.74
N GLN A 151 7.11 1.62 -4.45
CA GLN A 151 6.23 2.61 -3.81
C GLN A 151 6.75 2.99 -2.41
N LEU A 152 7.08 1.99 -1.59
CA LEU A 152 7.65 2.20 -0.25
C LEU A 152 8.93 3.04 -0.32
N TYR A 153 9.85 2.70 -1.22
CA TYR A 153 11.10 3.42 -1.44
C TYR A 153 10.86 4.90 -1.79
N LEU A 154 9.96 5.17 -2.75
CA LEU A 154 9.64 6.52 -3.19
C LEU A 154 8.98 7.37 -2.10
N ILE A 155 8.10 6.77 -1.29
CA ILE A 155 7.49 7.45 -0.15
C ILE A 155 8.55 7.79 0.90
N LYS A 156 9.50 6.89 1.19
CA LYS A 156 10.63 7.16 2.09
C LYS A 156 11.46 8.34 1.60
N LYS A 157 11.84 8.34 0.33
CA LYS A 157 12.60 9.43 -0.29
C LYS A 157 11.86 10.77 -0.24
N HIS A 158 10.54 10.75 -0.43
CA HIS A 158 9.73 11.96 -0.30
C HIS A 158 9.74 12.50 1.14
N ILE A 159 9.50 11.64 2.14
CA ILE A 159 9.50 12.01 3.57
C ILE A 159 10.86 12.57 3.98
N GLU A 160 11.95 11.91 3.60
CA GLU A 160 13.32 12.32 3.87
C GLU A 160 13.63 13.70 3.25
N LYS A 161 13.37 13.86 1.94
CA LYS A 161 13.67 15.10 1.21
C LYS A 161 12.86 16.29 1.72
N ARG A 162 11.62 16.06 2.20
CA ARG A 162 10.75 17.11 2.76
C ARG A 162 10.86 17.27 4.27
N LYS A 163 11.79 16.55 4.92
CA LYS A 163 12.01 16.59 6.38
C LYS A 163 10.70 16.39 7.17
N ILE A 164 9.83 15.49 6.68
CA ILE A 164 8.55 15.19 7.33
C ILE A 164 8.80 14.35 8.58
N LYS A 165 8.20 14.74 9.71
CA LYS A 165 8.42 14.09 11.02
C LYS A 165 7.85 12.68 11.16
N SER A 166 6.96 12.25 10.27
CA SER A 166 6.38 10.90 10.29
C SER A 166 7.44 9.82 9.98
N LYS A 167 7.45 8.73 10.75
CA LYS A 167 8.36 7.59 10.53
C LYS A 167 7.64 6.46 9.79
N ILE A 168 8.26 5.88 8.78
CA ILE A 168 7.74 4.69 8.09
C ILE A 168 8.13 3.42 8.83
N ILE A 169 7.14 2.58 9.09
CA ILE A 169 7.31 1.22 9.60
C ILE A 169 7.09 0.25 8.44
N GLU A 170 8.16 -0.42 8.04
CA GLU A 170 8.16 -1.38 6.94
C GLU A 170 7.67 -2.75 7.41
N CYS A 171 6.59 -3.24 6.84
CA CYS A 171 5.99 -4.51 7.21
C CYS A 171 6.29 -5.61 6.18
N LYS A 172 6.46 -6.84 6.65
CA LYS A 172 6.74 -8.00 5.81
C LYS A 172 5.60 -8.26 4.82
N THR A 173 5.95 -8.76 3.62
CA THR A 173 4.96 -9.24 2.64
C THR A 173 4.27 -10.49 3.17
N ILE A 174 2.95 -10.44 3.30
CA ILE A 174 2.12 -11.60 3.63
C ILE A 174 1.75 -12.33 2.34
N ARG A 175 1.81 -13.66 2.38
CA ARG A 175 1.54 -14.53 1.23
C ARG A 175 0.44 -15.51 1.56
N GLU A 176 -0.24 -15.98 0.50
CA GLU A 176 -1.14 -17.12 0.58
C GLU A 176 -0.34 -18.42 0.76
N SER A 177 -1.00 -19.53 1.08
CA SER A 177 -0.36 -20.85 1.25
C SER A 177 0.46 -21.29 0.04
N ASN A 178 0.02 -20.92 -1.16
CA ASN A 178 0.71 -21.20 -2.42
C ASN A 178 1.88 -20.26 -2.73
N GLY A 179 2.24 -19.33 -1.81
CA GLY A 179 3.36 -18.41 -1.96
C GLY A 179 3.04 -17.09 -2.67
N VAL A 180 1.89 -16.97 -3.32
CA VAL A 180 1.49 -15.71 -3.99
C VAL A 180 1.27 -14.61 -2.96
N ALA A 181 1.79 -13.40 -3.21
CA ALA A 181 1.57 -12.27 -2.30
C ALA A 181 0.09 -11.91 -2.21
N CYS A 182 -0.42 -11.70 -0.98
CA CYS A 182 -1.80 -11.27 -0.80
C CYS A 182 -2.06 -9.95 -1.53
N SER A 183 -3.14 -9.91 -2.31
CA SER A 183 -3.57 -8.74 -3.07
C SER A 183 -5.08 -8.77 -3.25
N SER A 184 -5.73 -7.59 -3.20
CA SER A 184 -7.14 -7.47 -3.57
C SER A 184 -7.43 -7.91 -5.01
N ARG A 185 -6.44 -7.77 -5.91
CA ARG A 185 -6.55 -8.23 -7.31
C ARG A 185 -6.48 -9.75 -7.48
N ASN A 186 -6.06 -10.49 -6.46
CA ASN A 186 -6.07 -11.96 -6.52
C ASN A 186 -7.48 -12.53 -6.71
N LEU A 187 -8.52 -11.79 -6.31
CA LEU A 187 -9.92 -12.16 -6.53
C LEU A 187 -10.31 -12.20 -8.02
N ASN A 188 -9.56 -11.53 -8.88
CA ASN A 188 -9.79 -11.48 -10.33
C ASN A 188 -9.05 -12.60 -11.08
N LEU A 189 -8.27 -13.42 -10.39
CA LEU A 189 -7.52 -14.52 -11.00
C LEU A 189 -8.34 -15.81 -11.03
N SER A 190 -8.36 -16.49 -12.16
CA SER A 190 -8.86 -17.86 -12.26
C SER A 190 -7.95 -18.84 -11.49
N LYS A 191 -8.42 -20.06 -11.25
CA LYS A 191 -7.62 -21.12 -10.61
C LYS A 191 -6.32 -21.40 -11.39
N SER A 192 -6.38 -21.45 -12.72
CA SER A 192 -5.21 -21.65 -13.58
C SER A 192 -4.22 -20.48 -13.48
N GLN A 193 -4.70 -19.24 -13.55
CA GLN A 193 -3.86 -18.04 -13.39
C GLN A 193 -3.21 -17.97 -12.00
N MET A 194 -3.93 -18.40 -10.95
CA MET A 194 -3.37 -18.46 -9.60
C MET A 194 -2.25 -19.52 -9.50
N LYS A 195 -2.38 -20.67 -10.22
CA LYS A 195 -1.32 -21.69 -10.32
C LYS A 195 -0.08 -21.14 -11.02
N ILE A 196 -0.26 -20.42 -12.14
CA ILE A 196 0.85 -19.74 -12.84
C ILE A 196 1.55 -18.74 -11.91
N ALA A 197 0.80 -17.89 -11.22
CA ALA A 197 1.36 -16.92 -10.26
C ALA A 197 2.17 -17.61 -9.15
N SER A 198 1.70 -18.76 -8.67
CA SER A 198 2.41 -19.58 -7.69
C SER A 198 3.72 -20.14 -8.28
N ASN A 199 3.69 -20.68 -9.48
CA ASN A 199 4.88 -21.22 -10.18
C ASN A 199 5.94 -20.11 -10.36
N ILE A 200 5.53 -18.91 -10.78
CA ILE A 200 6.43 -17.76 -10.91
C ILE A 200 7.09 -17.43 -9.56
N PHE A 201 6.31 -17.43 -8.47
CA PHE A 201 6.86 -17.18 -7.14
C PHE A 201 7.91 -18.23 -6.75
N HIS A 202 7.61 -19.52 -6.91
CA HIS A 202 8.53 -20.59 -6.55
C HIS A 202 9.79 -20.57 -7.42
N TYR A 203 9.66 -20.32 -8.71
CA TYR A 203 10.78 -20.11 -9.61
C TYR A 203 11.70 -18.98 -9.12
N LEU A 204 11.15 -17.80 -8.87
CA LEU A 204 11.93 -16.66 -8.41
C LEU A 204 12.57 -16.89 -7.02
N LYS A 205 11.88 -17.59 -6.12
CA LYS A 205 12.41 -17.98 -4.81
C LYS A 205 13.63 -18.90 -4.94
N ASN A 206 13.56 -19.90 -5.83
CA ASN A 206 14.65 -20.82 -6.08
C ASN A 206 15.82 -20.13 -6.82
N LEU A 207 15.51 -19.28 -7.80
CA LEU A 207 16.50 -18.47 -8.50
C LEU A 207 17.28 -17.59 -7.53
N LYS A 208 16.59 -16.91 -6.60
CA LYS A 208 17.23 -16.11 -5.56
C LYS A 208 18.21 -16.90 -4.70
N LYS A 209 17.88 -18.17 -4.36
CA LYS A 209 18.78 -19.06 -3.60
C LYS A 209 20.03 -19.39 -4.43
N LYS A 210 19.86 -19.72 -5.74
CA LYS A 210 20.97 -20.05 -6.67
C LYS A 210 21.91 -18.85 -6.84
N ILE A 211 21.37 -17.66 -7.10
CA ILE A 211 22.17 -16.43 -7.31
C ILE A 211 22.95 -16.07 -6.04
N LYS A 212 22.38 -16.27 -4.84
CA LYS A 212 23.11 -16.03 -3.59
C LYS A 212 24.33 -16.96 -3.42
N LYS A 213 24.27 -18.19 -3.96
CA LYS A 213 25.41 -19.14 -3.93
C LYS A 213 26.44 -18.83 -4.99
N ASN A 214 25.99 -18.44 -6.19
CA ASN A 214 26.85 -18.12 -7.31
C ASN A 214 26.20 -17.07 -8.23
N TYR A 215 26.75 -15.84 -8.22
CA TYR A 215 26.24 -14.73 -9.02
C TYR A 215 26.43 -14.92 -10.53
N SER A 216 27.45 -15.68 -10.97
CA SER A 216 27.70 -15.98 -12.38
C SER A 216 26.53 -16.71 -13.08
N LEU A 217 25.65 -17.35 -12.31
CA LEU A 217 24.44 -17.99 -12.81
C LEU A 217 23.33 -16.98 -13.21
N PHE A 218 23.53 -15.69 -12.99
CA PHE A 218 22.56 -14.66 -13.32
C PHE A 218 22.57 -14.30 -14.80
N LYS A 219 21.94 -15.16 -15.63
CA LYS A 219 21.77 -14.93 -17.07
C LYS A 219 20.37 -14.39 -17.34
N ILE A 220 20.21 -13.05 -17.44
CA ILE A 220 18.89 -12.39 -17.53
C ILE A 220 18.03 -12.86 -18.69
N ASN A 221 18.63 -13.15 -19.86
CA ASN A 221 17.90 -13.64 -21.04
C ASN A 221 17.35 -15.06 -20.84
N LYS A 222 18.09 -15.94 -20.16
CA LYS A 222 17.63 -17.27 -19.77
C LYS A 222 16.44 -17.17 -18.83
N ILE A 223 16.54 -16.32 -17.79
CA ILE A 223 15.48 -16.09 -16.81
C ILE A 223 14.20 -15.56 -17.48
N LYS A 224 14.33 -14.62 -18.43
CA LYS A 224 13.18 -14.12 -19.19
C LYS A 224 12.49 -15.22 -19.99
N LYS A 225 13.26 -16.05 -20.71
CA LYS A 225 12.71 -17.19 -21.49
C LYS A 225 11.97 -18.18 -20.60
N GLU A 226 12.52 -18.50 -19.43
CA GLU A 226 11.89 -19.42 -18.48
C GLU A 226 10.60 -18.83 -17.86
N LEU A 227 10.59 -17.52 -17.53
CA LEU A 227 9.38 -16.84 -17.04
C LEU A 227 8.26 -16.81 -18.09
N ILE A 228 8.59 -16.61 -19.39
CA ILE A 228 7.61 -16.64 -20.48
C ILE A 228 6.99 -18.05 -20.63
N LYS A 229 7.77 -19.12 -20.43
CA LYS A 229 7.25 -20.51 -20.47
C LYS A 229 6.30 -20.83 -19.31
N LEU A 230 6.32 -20.06 -18.23
CA LEU A 230 5.42 -20.28 -17.10
C LEU A 230 4.03 -19.65 -17.28
N GLY A 231 3.85 -18.82 -18.31
CA GLY A 231 2.60 -18.13 -18.66
C GLY A 231 2.81 -16.62 -18.77
#